data_3e150ef387089ba5f368e37585e912d5
#
_entry.id   3e150ef387089ba5f368e37585e912d5
#
_cell.length_a   1.000
_cell.length_b   1.000
_cell.length_c   1.000
_cell.angle_alpha   90.00
_cell.angle_beta   90.00
_cell.angle_gamma   90.00
#
_symmetry.space_group_name_H-M   'P 1'
#
loop_
_entity.id
_entity.type
_entity.pdbx_description
1 polymer ?
#
loop_
_entity_poly.entity_id
_entity_poly.type
_entity_poly.pdbx_seq_one_letter_code
_entity_poly.pdbx_strand_id
1 'polypeptide(L)'
;MNNVKKDSLNDTAIIVSDGCCVQLGNAQALDDVTFSIEKGKKVAVVGPNGGGKSTLFNAIAGLVPIVDGSLKIKGMNPEDAKGSISYVPQKDLINRNFPLSVKQVVEMGLIQKDSLNLFSRKKINKKIKEALENVGLVEKINENINNLSGGQFQRVLIARGLAQDADILLLDEAFSAVDVGAQEDIMN
;
A
#
# COMPACT_ATOMS: atom_id res chain seq x y z
N MET A 1 39.86 1.63 -3.96
CA MET A 1 39.27 0.99 -5.13
C MET A 1 38.02 0.20 -4.70
N ASN A 2 36.88 0.86 -4.44
CA ASN A 2 35.61 0.16 -4.06
C ASN A 2 34.35 1.04 -4.34
N ASN A 3 34.39 1.90 -5.37
CA ASN A 3 33.26 2.79 -5.70
C ASN A 3 32.44 2.38 -6.95
N VAL A 4 32.77 1.27 -7.62
CA VAL A 4 32.16 0.94 -8.93
C VAL A 4 30.92 0.03 -8.82
N LYS A 5 30.60 -0.53 -7.63
CA LYS A 5 29.45 -1.42 -7.44
C LYS A 5 28.18 -0.75 -6.87
N LYS A 6 28.25 0.51 -6.42
CA LYS A 6 27.09 1.21 -5.84
C LYS A 6 26.14 1.81 -6.91
N ASP A 7 26.64 2.17 -8.08
CA ASP A 7 25.85 2.87 -9.10
C ASP A 7 24.97 1.97 -9.97
N SER A 8 25.33 0.69 -10.14
CA SER A 8 24.55 -0.24 -10.99
C SER A 8 23.32 -0.86 -10.30
N LEU A 9 23.20 -0.79 -8.99
CA LEU A 9 22.06 -1.28 -8.22
C LEU A 9 20.90 -0.26 -8.17
N ASN A 10 21.16 1.01 -8.50
CA ASN A 10 20.16 2.08 -8.36
C ASN A 10 19.22 2.20 -9.56
N ASP A 11 19.56 1.71 -10.75
CA ASP A 11 18.75 1.91 -11.97
C ASP A 11 17.47 1.06 -12.01
N THR A 12 17.41 -0.03 -11.25
CA THR A 12 16.25 -0.93 -11.22
C THR A 12 15.45 -0.85 -9.90
N ALA A 13 16.02 -0.18 -8.89
CA ALA A 13 15.39 -0.10 -7.58
C ALA A 13 14.23 0.90 -7.56
N ILE A 14 13.07 0.44 -7.08
CA ILE A 14 11.88 1.27 -6.92
C ILE A 14 11.82 1.94 -5.55
N ILE A 15 12.42 1.31 -4.51
CA ILE A 15 12.59 1.85 -3.16
C ILE A 15 14.05 1.70 -2.77
N VAL A 16 14.66 2.77 -2.26
CA VAL A 16 16.01 2.78 -1.71
C VAL A 16 16.00 3.50 -0.37
N SER A 17 16.49 2.83 0.66
CA SER A 17 16.69 3.38 2.00
C SER A 17 18.18 3.31 2.35
N ASP A 18 18.74 4.39 2.86
CA ASP A 18 20.14 4.47 3.28
C ASP A 18 20.20 5.19 4.64
N GLY A 19 20.44 4.43 5.71
CA GLY A 19 20.51 4.93 7.06
C GLY A 19 19.22 5.58 7.59
N CYS A 20 18.06 5.18 7.08
CA CYS A 20 16.78 5.85 7.38
C CYS A 20 16.43 5.75 8.86
N CYS A 21 16.24 6.91 9.51
CA CYS A 21 15.79 7.03 10.88
C CYS A 21 14.45 7.77 10.96
N VAL A 22 13.55 7.25 11.80
CA VAL A 22 12.24 7.87 12.09
C VAL A 22 12.03 7.97 13.58
N GLN A 23 11.61 9.14 14.05
CA GLN A 23 11.27 9.40 15.43
C GLN A 23 9.77 9.67 15.59
N LEU A 24 9.12 9.01 16.56
CA LEU A 24 7.73 9.23 16.93
C LEU A 24 7.67 9.76 18.38
N GLY A 25 7.41 11.05 18.53
CA GLY A 25 7.55 11.73 19.82
C GLY A 25 9.00 11.62 20.33
N ASN A 26 9.20 11.04 21.50
CA ASN A 26 10.53 10.83 22.09
C ASN A 26 11.14 9.45 21.79
N ALA A 27 10.42 8.58 21.07
CA ALA A 27 10.88 7.23 20.77
C ALA A 27 11.45 7.15 19.35
N GLN A 28 12.65 6.57 19.21
CA GLN A 28 13.21 6.18 17.91
C GLN A 28 12.49 4.92 17.44
N ALA A 29 11.72 5.06 16.37
CA ALA A 29 10.88 3.99 15.83
C ALA A 29 11.56 3.23 14.69
N LEU A 30 12.45 3.90 13.93
CA LEU A 30 13.37 3.29 12.98
C LEU A 30 14.76 3.85 13.23
N ASP A 31 15.78 2.98 13.20
CA ASP A 31 17.18 3.30 13.47
C ASP A 31 18.06 2.68 12.40
N ASP A 32 18.77 3.52 11.63
CA ASP A 32 19.74 3.14 10.59
C ASP A 32 19.24 2.06 9.61
N VAL A 33 17.99 2.21 9.11
CA VAL A 33 17.36 1.20 8.24
C VAL A 33 17.85 1.37 6.81
N THR A 34 18.62 0.38 6.32
CA THR A 34 19.21 0.37 4.98
C THR A 34 18.75 -0.84 4.19
N PHE A 35 18.09 -0.61 3.03
CA PHE A 35 17.66 -1.66 2.11
C PHE A 35 17.38 -1.08 0.72
N SER A 36 17.22 -1.99 -0.24
CA SER A 36 16.82 -1.67 -1.62
C SER A 36 15.83 -2.71 -2.12
N ILE A 37 14.76 -2.25 -2.80
CA ILE A 37 13.74 -3.11 -3.41
C ILE A 37 13.64 -2.78 -4.88
N GLU A 38 13.82 -3.79 -5.73
CA GLU A 38 13.69 -3.68 -7.18
C GLU A 38 12.22 -3.66 -7.61
N LYS A 39 11.95 -3.06 -8.76
CA LYS A 39 10.63 -3.07 -9.39
C LYS A 39 10.15 -4.52 -9.64
N GLY A 40 8.86 -4.77 -9.37
CA GLY A 40 8.22 -6.06 -9.59
C GLY A 40 8.52 -7.13 -8.53
N LYS A 41 9.27 -6.80 -7.47
CA LYS A 41 9.51 -7.73 -6.36
C LYS A 41 8.36 -7.70 -5.36
N LYS A 42 8.06 -8.89 -4.80
CA LYS A 42 7.17 -9.08 -3.66
C LYS A 42 8.07 -9.28 -2.42
N VAL A 43 7.90 -8.43 -1.42
CA VAL A 43 8.76 -8.40 -0.23
C VAL A 43 7.88 -8.46 1.03
N ALA A 44 8.22 -9.37 1.94
CA ALA A 44 7.60 -9.45 3.25
C ALA A 44 8.49 -8.77 4.31
N VAL A 45 7.89 -7.87 5.10
CA VAL A 45 8.53 -7.28 6.28
C VAL A 45 8.09 -8.07 7.50
N VAL A 46 9.02 -8.78 8.11
CA VAL A 46 8.75 -9.64 9.27
C VAL A 46 9.47 -9.12 10.52
N GLY A 47 8.88 -9.36 11.69
CA GLY A 47 9.44 -8.93 12.97
C GLY A 47 8.39 -8.91 14.07
N PRO A 48 8.80 -8.70 15.34
CA PRO A 48 7.89 -8.65 16.48
C PRO A 48 6.92 -7.47 16.41
N ASN A 49 5.84 -7.53 17.21
CA ASN A 49 4.97 -6.39 17.40
C ASN A 49 5.77 -5.24 18.04
N GLY A 50 5.54 -4.01 17.57
CA GLY A 50 6.34 -2.85 17.99
C GLY A 50 7.71 -2.73 17.32
N GLY A 51 8.12 -3.66 16.45
CA GLY A 51 9.40 -3.64 15.74
C GLY A 51 9.51 -2.65 14.57
N GLY A 52 8.64 -1.64 14.49
CA GLY A 52 8.76 -0.56 13.50
C GLY A 52 8.16 -0.86 12.12
N LYS A 53 7.52 -2.04 11.90
CA LYS A 53 6.98 -2.43 10.57
C LYS A 53 6.00 -1.41 9.99
N SER A 54 4.97 -1.03 10.74
CA SER A 54 3.99 -0.03 10.31
C SER A 54 4.61 1.37 10.20
N THR A 55 5.63 1.68 11.02
CA THR A 55 6.39 2.94 10.89
C THR A 55 7.18 2.99 9.58
N LEU A 56 7.79 1.87 9.18
CA LEU A 56 8.46 1.76 7.89
C LEU A 56 7.46 1.96 6.72
N PHE A 57 6.29 1.34 6.77
CA PHE A 57 5.26 1.55 5.76
C PHE A 57 4.77 3.00 5.75
N ASN A 58 4.60 3.62 6.91
CA ASN A 58 4.22 5.04 7.00
C ASN A 58 5.33 5.95 6.43
N ALA A 59 6.61 5.64 6.67
CA ALA A 59 7.73 6.38 6.09
C ALA A 59 7.76 6.24 4.56
N ILE A 60 7.60 5.02 4.02
CA ILE A 60 7.52 4.78 2.58
C ILE A 60 6.32 5.53 1.98
N ALA A 61 5.17 5.53 2.65
CA ALA A 61 3.96 6.23 2.21
C ALA A 61 4.04 7.76 2.35
N GLY A 62 5.12 8.32 2.92
CA GLY A 62 5.28 9.76 3.16
C GLY A 62 4.30 10.31 4.20
N LEU A 63 3.93 9.50 5.19
CA LEU A 63 3.00 9.85 6.28
C LEU A 63 3.73 10.28 7.56
N VAL A 64 5.01 9.96 7.69
CA VAL A 64 5.88 10.36 8.80
C VAL A 64 7.20 10.90 8.24
N PRO A 65 7.79 11.93 8.89
CA PRO A 65 9.04 12.51 8.42
C PRO A 65 10.23 11.60 8.74
N ILE A 66 11.24 11.64 7.87
CA ILE A 66 12.55 11.04 8.09
C ILE A 66 13.41 12.07 8.81
N VAL A 67 14.04 11.69 9.93
CA VAL A 67 14.85 12.60 10.75
C VAL A 67 16.33 12.52 10.42
N ASP A 68 16.80 11.37 9.93
CA ASP A 68 18.19 11.17 9.48
C ASP A 68 18.26 10.09 8.40
N GLY A 69 19.32 10.08 7.60
CA GLY A 69 19.47 9.21 6.45
C GLY A 69 18.61 9.62 5.25
N SER A 70 18.27 8.66 4.41
CA SER A 70 17.43 8.92 3.24
C SER A 70 16.51 7.75 2.90
N LEU A 71 15.33 8.06 2.34
CA LEU A 71 14.42 7.10 1.72
C LEU A 71 13.95 7.69 0.39
N LYS A 72 14.11 6.94 -0.67
CA LYS A 72 13.73 7.35 -2.02
C LYS A 72 12.77 6.36 -2.64
N ILE A 73 11.73 6.87 -3.26
CA ILE A 73 10.72 6.14 -4.01
C ILE A 73 10.82 6.58 -5.46
N LYS A 74 11.26 5.71 -6.36
CA LYS A 74 11.52 6.08 -7.77
C LYS A 74 12.45 7.31 -7.89
N GLY A 75 13.43 7.43 -7.00
CA GLY A 75 14.36 8.57 -6.92
C GLY A 75 13.81 9.84 -6.26
N MET A 76 12.51 9.91 -5.94
CA MET A 76 11.85 11.05 -5.28
C MET A 76 11.77 10.85 -3.78
N ASN A 77 11.53 11.92 -3.01
CA ASN A 77 11.16 11.79 -1.61
C ASN A 77 9.77 11.13 -1.46
N PRO A 78 9.47 10.44 -0.35
CA PRO A 78 8.18 9.79 -0.16
C PRO A 78 6.99 10.74 -0.31
N GLU A 79 7.08 11.97 0.19
CA GLU A 79 6.03 12.98 0.10
C GLU A 79 5.68 13.36 -1.35
N ASP A 80 6.67 13.37 -2.23
CA ASP A 80 6.52 13.70 -3.67
C ASP A 80 6.04 12.48 -4.47
N ALA A 81 6.26 11.27 -3.95
CA ALA A 81 5.96 10.00 -4.62
C ALA A 81 4.55 9.42 -4.28
N LYS A 82 3.71 10.14 -3.52
CA LYS A 82 2.40 9.64 -3.03
C LYS A 82 1.51 9.07 -4.13
N GLY A 83 1.54 9.62 -5.33
CA GLY A 83 0.78 9.10 -6.47
C GLY A 83 1.24 7.74 -7.00
N SER A 84 2.45 7.29 -6.64
CA SER A 84 3.03 5.99 -7.02
C SER A 84 2.82 4.91 -5.95
N ILE A 85 2.23 5.25 -4.81
CA ILE A 85 2.09 4.36 -3.66
C ILE A 85 0.61 4.17 -3.32
N SER A 86 0.19 2.93 -3.21
CA SER A 86 -1.08 2.54 -2.61
C SER A 86 -0.83 1.92 -1.25
N TYR A 87 -1.42 2.48 -0.21
CA TYR A 87 -1.26 1.98 1.16
C TYR A 87 -2.59 1.46 1.70
N VAL A 88 -2.58 0.19 2.07
CA VAL A 88 -3.69 -0.49 2.74
C VAL A 88 -3.29 -0.67 4.21
N PRO A 89 -3.78 0.18 5.13
CA PRO A 89 -3.45 0.10 6.54
C PRO A 89 -4.18 -1.07 7.20
N GLN A 90 -3.76 -1.39 8.42
CA GLN A 90 -4.44 -2.36 9.28
C GLN A 90 -5.93 -2.00 9.43
N LYS A 91 -6.81 -2.99 9.31
CA LYS A 91 -8.27 -2.81 9.26
C LYS A 91 -8.87 -2.09 10.47
N ASP A 92 -8.27 -2.26 11.65
CA ASP A 92 -8.77 -1.72 12.91
C ASP A 92 -8.69 -0.18 12.98
N LEU A 93 -7.91 0.43 12.08
CA LEU A 93 -7.82 1.89 11.93
C LEU A 93 -8.94 2.50 11.08
N ILE A 94 -9.80 1.66 10.48
CA ILE A 94 -10.84 2.14 9.55
C ILE A 94 -12.21 2.09 10.21
N ASN A 95 -12.83 3.27 10.32
CA ASN A 95 -14.19 3.40 10.84
C ASN A 95 -15.21 2.83 9.84
N ARG A 96 -15.89 1.74 10.22
CA ARG A 96 -16.88 1.07 9.37
C ARG A 96 -18.30 1.67 9.49
N ASN A 97 -18.51 2.66 10.36
CA ASN A 97 -19.85 3.21 10.63
C ASN A 97 -20.46 4.04 9.48
N PHE A 98 -19.72 4.22 8.37
CA PHE A 98 -20.26 4.86 7.19
C PHE A 98 -21.09 3.89 6.34
N PRO A 99 -22.30 4.26 5.92
CA PRO A 99 -23.18 3.41 5.09
C PRO A 99 -22.72 3.40 3.62
N LEU A 100 -21.51 2.88 3.37
CA LEU A 100 -20.92 2.80 2.03
C LEU A 100 -21.12 1.40 1.44
N SER A 101 -21.33 1.36 0.13
CA SER A 101 -21.25 0.11 -0.63
C SER A 101 -19.80 -0.27 -0.92
N VAL A 102 -19.57 -1.57 -1.17
CA VAL A 102 -18.28 -2.10 -1.63
C VAL A 102 -17.77 -1.30 -2.84
N LYS A 103 -18.63 -1.05 -3.82
CA LYS A 103 -18.33 -0.24 -5.00
C LYS A 103 -17.77 1.13 -4.63
N GLN A 104 -18.44 1.85 -3.71
CA GLN A 104 -18.03 3.19 -3.29
C GLN A 104 -16.67 3.18 -2.60
N VAL A 105 -16.39 2.18 -1.78
CA VAL A 105 -15.07 2.06 -1.12
C VAL A 105 -13.96 1.83 -2.15
N VAL A 106 -14.17 0.95 -3.13
CA VAL A 106 -13.16 0.69 -4.18
C VAL A 106 -13.01 1.92 -5.09
N GLU A 107 -14.10 2.63 -5.41
CA GLU A 107 -14.08 3.87 -6.21
C GLU A 107 -13.21 4.96 -5.56
N MET A 108 -13.12 5.02 -4.22
CA MET A 108 -12.23 5.96 -3.50
C MET A 108 -10.75 5.78 -3.87
N GLY A 109 -10.31 4.57 -4.25
CA GLY A 109 -8.96 4.32 -4.74
C GLY A 109 -8.64 5.03 -6.05
N LEU A 110 -9.65 5.36 -6.85
CA LEU A 110 -9.50 5.99 -8.17
C LEU A 110 -9.38 7.53 -8.10
N ILE A 111 -9.71 8.15 -6.95
CA ILE A 111 -9.80 9.62 -6.82
C ILE A 111 -8.43 10.29 -6.91
N GLN A 112 -7.36 9.61 -6.51
CA GLN A 112 -6.02 10.22 -6.43
C GLN A 112 -5.34 10.45 -7.79
N LYS A 113 -5.63 9.63 -8.80
CA LYS A 113 -4.95 9.72 -10.12
C LYS A 113 -5.63 10.70 -11.08
N ASP A 114 -6.90 11.00 -10.88
CA ASP A 114 -7.68 11.79 -11.83
C ASP A 114 -8.58 12.78 -11.11
N SER A 115 -7.98 13.81 -10.57
CA SER A 115 -8.71 15.03 -10.23
C SER A 115 -9.30 15.59 -11.53
N LEU A 116 -10.63 15.41 -11.69
CA LEU A 116 -11.47 16.10 -12.64
C LEU A 116 -11.46 15.60 -14.11
N ASN A 117 -12.43 14.78 -14.44
CA ASN A 117 -13.11 14.70 -15.75
C ASN A 117 -12.57 13.80 -16.89
N LEU A 118 -11.58 12.93 -16.72
CA LEU A 118 -11.07 12.20 -17.90
C LEU A 118 -11.51 10.73 -18.03
N PHE A 119 -12.08 10.09 -17.00
CA PHE A 119 -12.61 8.75 -17.16
C PHE A 119 -14.14 8.75 -17.35
N SER A 120 -14.59 8.14 -18.44
CA SER A 120 -16.02 7.83 -18.57
C SER A 120 -16.42 6.89 -17.40
N ARG A 121 -17.66 7.03 -16.88
CA ARG A 121 -18.26 6.11 -15.90
C ARG A 121 -18.04 4.64 -16.26
N LYS A 122 -17.99 4.32 -17.54
CA LYS A 122 -17.74 2.96 -18.04
C LYS A 122 -16.32 2.47 -17.68
N LYS A 123 -15.30 3.31 -17.81
CA LYS A 123 -13.91 2.95 -17.44
C LYS A 123 -13.76 2.79 -15.92
N ILE A 124 -14.37 3.67 -15.14
CA ILE A 124 -14.38 3.59 -13.67
C ILE A 124 -15.01 2.26 -13.24
N ASN A 125 -16.21 1.94 -13.73
CA ASN A 125 -16.90 0.70 -13.39
C ASN A 125 -16.10 -0.55 -13.81
N LYS A 126 -15.39 -0.50 -14.94
CA LYS A 126 -14.52 -1.59 -15.39
C LYS A 126 -13.36 -1.81 -14.40
N LYS A 127 -12.62 -0.76 -14.01
CA LYS A 127 -11.53 -0.86 -13.03
C LYS A 127 -12.00 -1.38 -11.67
N ILE A 128 -13.16 -0.91 -11.19
CA ILE A 128 -13.75 -1.40 -9.93
C ILE A 128 -14.05 -2.90 -10.03
N LYS A 129 -14.65 -3.34 -11.16
CA LYS A 129 -14.97 -4.75 -11.36
C LYS A 129 -13.71 -5.61 -11.39
N GLU A 130 -12.70 -5.22 -12.17
CA GLU A 130 -11.41 -5.91 -12.25
C GLU A 130 -10.73 -6.01 -10.87
N ALA A 131 -10.72 -4.93 -10.09
CA ALA A 131 -10.15 -4.95 -8.75
C ALA A 131 -10.92 -5.90 -7.79
N LEU A 132 -12.25 -5.98 -7.91
CA LEU A 132 -13.07 -6.90 -7.13
C LEU A 132 -12.96 -8.35 -7.62
N GLU A 133 -12.72 -8.59 -8.90
CA GLU A 133 -12.42 -9.92 -9.46
C GLU A 133 -11.13 -10.47 -8.83
N ASN A 134 -10.08 -9.65 -8.74
CA ASN A 134 -8.80 -10.03 -8.14
C ASN A 134 -8.89 -10.47 -6.66
N VAL A 135 -9.94 -10.05 -5.95
CA VAL A 135 -10.15 -10.41 -4.54
C VAL A 135 -11.37 -11.31 -4.32
N GLY A 136 -12.02 -11.79 -5.39
CA GLY A 136 -13.16 -12.71 -5.33
C GLY A 136 -14.41 -12.11 -4.68
N LEU A 137 -14.72 -10.81 -4.92
CA LEU A 137 -15.85 -10.10 -4.29
C LEU A 137 -16.78 -9.39 -5.26
N VAL A 138 -16.78 -9.74 -6.55
CA VAL A 138 -17.63 -9.11 -7.56
C VAL A 138 -19.10 -9.19 -7.21
N GLU A 139 -19.55 -10.33 -6.71
CA GLU A 139 -20.94 -10.59 -6.33
C GLU A 139 -21.44 -9.62 -5.23
N LYS A 140 -20.51 -9.06 -4.46
CA LYS A 140 -20.83 -8.16 -3.34
C LYS A 140 -20.69 -6.68 -3.69
N ILE A 141 -20.51 -6.33 -4.95
CA ILE A 141 -20.22 -4.96 -5.41
C ILE A 141 -21.23 -3.90 -4.90
N ASN A 142 -22.49 -4.26 -4.75
CA ASN A 142 -23.55 -3.36 -4.27
C ASN A 142 -23.85 -3.55 -2.77
N GLU A 143 -23.20 -4.49 -2.09
CA GLU A 143 -23.45 -4.76 -0.67
C GLU A 143 -22.89 -3.64 0.20
N ASN A 144 -23.54 -3.38 1.34
CA ASN A 144 -23.03 -2.45 2.35
C ASN A 144 -21.83 -3.08 3.07
N ILE A 145 -20.76 -2.30 3.28
CA ILE A 145 -19.55 -2.79 3.96
C ILE A 145 -19.78 -3.26 5.39
N ASN A 146 -20.86 -2.79 6.04
CA ASN A 146 -21.23 -3.21 7.38
C ASN A 146 -21.71 -4.66 7.44
N ASN A 147 -22.20 -5.21 6.33
CA ASN A 147 -22.68 -6.58 6.22
C ASN A 147 -21.55 -7.59 5.91
N LEU A 148 -20.33 -7.10 5.70
CA LEU A 148 -19.19 -7.94 5.35
C LEU A 148 -18.53 -8.53 6.61
N SER A 149 -18.05 -9.77 6.49
CA SER A 149 -17.12 -10.32 7.48
C SER A 149 -15.82 -9.51 7.53
N GLY A 150 -15.02 -9.67 8.60
CA GLY A 150 -13.73 -8.98 8.74
C GLY A 150 -12.78 -9.27 7.58
N GLY A 151 -12.69 -10.53 7.13
CA GLY A 151 -11.86 -10.92 5.99
C GLY A 151 -12.39 -10.39 4.65
N GLN A 152 -13.71 -10.35 4.45
CA GLN A 152 -14.32 -9.75 3.26
C GLN A 152 -14.04 -8.26 3.20
N PHE A 153 -14.20 -7.55 4.31
CA PHE A 153 -13.88 -6.12 4.37
C PHE A 153 -12.41 -5.84 4.08
N GLN A 154 -11.49 -6.66 4.61
CA GLN A 154 -10.08 -6.57 4.32
C GLN A 154 -9.80 -6.72 2.81
N ARG A 155 -10.44 -7.69 2.15
CA ARG A 155 -10.33 -7.86 0.70
C ARG A 155 -10.88 -6.66 -0.08
N VAL A 156 -11.92 -5.99 0.40
CA VAL A 156 -12.42 -4.73 -0.20
C VAL A 156 -11.36 -3.62 -0.10
N LEU A 157 -10.63 -3.52 1.00
CA LEU A 157 -9.55 -2.55 1.15
C LEU A 157 -8.37 -2.84 0.22
N ILE A 158 -8.05 -4.11 0.01
CA ILE A 158 -7.04 -4.53 -0.98
C ILE A 158 -7.52 -4.17 -2.38
N ALA A 159 -8.79 -4.46 -2.74
CA ALA A 159 -9.37 -4.07 -4.02
C ALA A 159 -9.31 -2.55 -4.25
N ARG A 160 -9.56 -1.73 -3.21
CA ARG A 160 -9.38 -0.28 -3.28
C ARG A 160 -7.95 0.09 -3.62
N GLY A 161 -6.98 -0.57 -2.98
CA GLY A 161 -5.56 -0.37 -3.26
C GLY A 161 -5.17 -0.76 -4.68
N LEU A 162 -5.65 -1.89 -5.17
CA LEU A 162 -5.41 -2.36 -6.55
C LEU A 162 -6.05 -1.43 -7.59
N ALA A 163 -7.26 -0.91 -7.32
CA ALA A 163 -7.95 0.02 -8.21
C ALA A 163 -7.15 1.31 -8.44
N GLN A 164 -6.33 1.74 -7.48
CA GLN A 164 -5.46 2.90 -7.58
C GLN A 164 -4.40 2.74 -8.69
N ASP A 165 -4.05 1.50 -9.07
CA ASP A 165 -3.07 1.19 -10.13
C ASP A 165 -1.73 1.91 -9.88
N ALA A 166 -1.27 1.85 -8.64
CA ALA A 166 0.00 2.42 -8.19
C ALA A 166 1.17 1.47 -8.50
N ASP A 167 2.38 2.02 -8.62
CA ASP A 167 3.58 1.22 -8.87
C ASP A 167 3.98 0.36 -7.65
N ILE A 168 3.59 0.80 -6.44
CA ILE A 168 3.91 0.15 -5.16
C ILE A 168 2.62 -0.05 -4.38
N LEU A 169 2.37 -1.28 -3.93
CA LEU A 169 1.29 -1.62 -3.02
C LEU A 169 1.87 -2.02 -1.66
N LEU A 170 1.53 -1.25 -0.62
CA LEU A 170 1.89 -1.53 0.77
C LEU A 170 0.69 -2.16 1.48
N LEU A 171 0.88 -3.34 2.08
CA LEU A 171 -0.15 -4.09 2.78
C LEU A 171 0.27 -4.30 4.25
N ASP A 172 -0.27 -3.49 5.16
CA ASP A 172 0.04 -3.57 6.59
C ASP A 172 -0.93 -4.51 7.30
N GLU A 173 -0.44 -5.69 7.70
CA GLU A 173 -1.22 -6.78 8.32
C GLU A 173 -2.48 -7.20 7.53
N ALA A 174 -2.51 -6.89 6.23
CA ALA A 174 -3.66 -7.10 5.38
C ALA A 174 -4.07 -8.58 5.23
N PHE A 175 -3.15 -9.50 5.49
CA PHE A 175 -3.38 -10.94 5.33
C PHE A 175 -3.69 -11.68 6.64
N SER A 176 -3.64 -11.03 7.80
CA SER A 176 -3.89 -11.70 9.09
C SER A 176 -5.29 -12.31 9.23
N ALA A 177 -6.25 -11.87 8.42
CA ALA A 177 -7.65 -12.31 8.42
C ALA A 177 -8.12 -12.89 7.07
N VAL A 178 -7.20 -13.15 6.14
CA VAL A 178 -7.50 -13.70 4.82
C VAL A 178 -7.09 -15.18 4.81
N ASP A 179 -7.97 -16.07 4.36
CA ASP A 179 -7.69 -17.50 4.25
C ASP A 179 -6.49 -17.76 3.32
N VAL A 180 -5.68 -18.79 3.65
CA VAL A 180 -4.43 -19.10 2.94
C VAL A 180 -4.60 -19.24 1.43
N GLY A 181 -5.71 -19.87 0.97
CA GLY A 181 -6.00 -19.98 -0.47
C GLY A 181 -6.25 -18.65 -1.16
N ALA A 182 -6.98 -17.73 -0.50
CA ALA A 182 -7.23 -16.39 -1.05
C ALA A 182 -5.98 -15.47 -1.00
N GLN A 183 -5.01 -15.77 -0.13
CA GLN A 183 -3.71 -15.08 -0.12
C GLN A 183 -2.88 -15.39 -1.37
N GLU A 184 -2.87 -16.65 -1.81
CA GLU A 184 -2.17 -17.06 -3.02
C GLU A 184 -2.75 -16.42 -4.28
N ASP A 185 -4.09 -16.33 -4.38
CA ASP A 185 -4.78 -15.70 -5.52
C ASP A 185 -4.50 -14.19 -5.63
N ILE A 186 -4.35 -13.51 -4.50
CA ILE A 186 -4.04 -12.06 -4.46
C ILE A 186 -2.56 -11.80 -4.75
N MET A 187 -1.69 -12.77 -4.44
CA MET A 187 -0.24 -12.62 -4.62
C MET A 187 0.27 -13.07 -5.99
N ASN A 188 -0.51 -13.75 -6.79
CA ASN A 188 -0.17 -14.13 -8.16
C ASN A 188 -0.52 -13.03 -9.15
#